data_1d42b26c742a208f4ad69688567291b2
#
_entry.id   1d42b26c742a208f4ad69688567291b2
#
_cell.length_a   1.000
_cell.length_b   1.000
_cell.length_c   1.000
_cell.angle_alpha   90.00
_cell.angle_beta   90.00
_cell.angle_gamma   90.00
#
_symmetry.space_group_name_H-M   'P 1'
#
loop_
_entity.id
_entity.type
_entity.pdbx_description
1 polymer ?
#
loop_
_entity_poly.entity_id
_entity_poly.type
_entity_poly.pdbx_seq_one_letter_code
_entity_poly.pdbx_strand_id
1 'polypeptide(L)'
;MKPLHYTASALVLGLTLMGNAQAVTTIPFWHSMEGELGKEVNSLVQRFNAENPDYKIIPTYKGNYEESLSAGIAAFRTGNAPAILQVYEVGTATMMASKAIKPVY
;
A
#
# COMPACT_ATOMS: atom_id res chain seq x y z
N MET A 1 -53.31 6.53 51.22
CA MET A 1 -52.42 5.55 50.59
C MET A 1 -51.97 6.08 49.25
N LYS A 2 -50.73 6.46 49.09
CA LYS A 2 -50.17 6.85 47.79
C LYS A 2 -49.49 5.63 47.17
N PRO A 3 -49.78 5.26 45.89
CA PRO A 3 -49.06 4.16 45.27
C PRO A 3 -47.65 4.60 44.90
N LEU A 4 -46.69 3.82 45.34
CA LEU A 4 -45.29 3.98 44.91
C LEU A 4 -45.18 3.48 43.48
N HIS A 5 -44.84 4.41 42.57
CA HIS A 5 -44.48 4.07 41.22
C HIS A 5 -42.98 3.71 41.19
N TYR A 6 -42.68 2.42 41.08
CA TYR A 6 -41.38 1.95 40.77
C TYR A 6 -41.12 2.14 39.27
N THR A 7 -40.43 3.17 38.90
CA THR A 7 -39.90 3.29 37.54
C THR A 7 -38.66 2.42 37.42
N ALA A 8 -38.81 1.28 36.81
CA ALA A 8 -37.67 0.43 36.43
C ALA A 8 -36.95 1.12 35.24
N SER A 9 -35.82 1.77 35.55
CA SER A 9 -34.92 2.23 34.53
C SER A 9 -34.17 1.02 33.94
N ALA A 10 -34.59 0.58 32.78
CA ALA A 10 -33.85 -0.40 32.01
C ALA A 10 -32.57 0.26 31.45
N LEU A 11 -31.44 -0.07 32.07
CA LEU A 11 -30.12 0.28 31.53
C LEU A 11 -29.87 -0.62 30.31
N VAL A 12 -30.10 -0.09 29.12
CA VAL A 12 -29.68 -0.76 27.88
C VAL A 12 -28.17 -0.54 27.77
N LEU A 13 -27.39 -1.56 28.19
CA LEU A 13 -25.98 -1.65 27.86
C LEU A 13 -25.85 -1.86 26.35
N GLY A 14 -25.66 -0.77 25.62
CA GLY A 14 -25.25 -0.84 24.22
C GLY A 14 -23.83 -1.43 24.15
N LEU A 15 -23.70 -2.72 23.83
CA LEU A 15 -22.44 -3.28 23.39
C LEU A 15 -22.11 -2.63 22.04
N THR A 16 -21.32 -1.57 22.05
CA THR A 16 -20.64 -1.12 20.85
C THR A 16 -19.58 -2.16 20.50
N LEU A 17 -19.91 -3.02 19.55
CA LEU A 17 -18.91 -3.81 18.84
C LEU A 17 -17.99 -2.83 18.13
N MET A 18 -16.90 -2.42 18.81
CA MET A 18 -15.78 -1.78 18.16
C MET A 18 -15.14 -2.85 17.29
N GLY A 19 -15.60 -2.96 16.04
CA GLY A 19 -14.90 -3.72 15.03
C GLY A 19 -13.48 -3.14 14.92
N ASN A 20 -12.48 -3.98 15.14
CA ASN A 20 -11.10 -3.62 14.87
C ASN A 20 -11.00 -3.38 13.35
N ALA A 21 -11.14 -2.12 12.92
CA ALA A 21 -10.78 -1.72 11.59
C ALA A 21 -9.25 -1.80 11.53
N GLN A 22 -8.71 -2.91 10.99
CA GLN A 22 -7.29 -2.99 10.70
C GLN A 22 -6.93 -1.94 9.66
N ALA A 23 -5.89 -1.13 9.95
CA ALA A 23 -5.38 -0.17 9.01
C ALA A 23 -4.80 -0.90 7.78
N VAL A 24 -5.20 -0.48 6.58
CA VAL A 24 -4.68 -1.01 5.33
C VAL A 24 -3.24 -0.52 5.15
N THR A 25 -2.31 -1.43 4.86
CA THR A 25 -0.92 -1.09 4.54
C THR A 25 -0.83 -0.67 3.07
N THR A 26 -0.44 0.57 2.84
CA THR A 26 -0.24 1.12 1.49
C THR A 26 1.17 0.80 1.00
N ILE A 27 1.27 0.26 -0.22
CA ILE A 27 2.53 -0.16 -0.86
C ILE A 27 2.72 0.61 -2.16
N PRO A 28 3.51 1.70 -2.19
CA PRO A 28 3.85 2.39 -3.42
C PRO A 28 4.70 1.50 -4.33
N PHE A 29 4.29 1.36 -5.58
CA PHE A 29 4.97 0.59 -6.60
C PHE A 29 5.28 1.49 -7.81
N TRP A 30 6.55 1.75 -8.08
CA TRP A 30 6.98 2.54 -9.23
C TRP A 30 7.43 1.64 -10.37
N HIS A 31 6.96 1.93 -11.57
CA HIS A 31 7.21 1.14 -12.76
C HIS A 31 7.38 2.01 -14.01
N SER A 32 7.87 1.39 -15.07
CA SER A 32 8.12 2.02 -16.38
C SER A 32 7.27 1.39 -17.51
N MET A 33 6.18 0.71 -17.14
CA MET A 33 5.28 0.09 -18.10
C MET A 33 4.21 1.09 -18.53
N GLU A 34 4.09 1.30 -19.84
CA GLU A 34 3.06 2.15 -20.45
C GLU A 34 2.25 1.38 -21.50
N GLY A 35 1.23 2.01 -22.06
CA GLY A 35 0.36 1.40 -23.06
C GLY A 35 -0.29 0.10 -22.57
N GLU A 36 -0.24 -0.95 -23.36
CA GLU A 36 -0.83 -2.25 -23.02
C GLU A 36 -0.14 -2.89 -21.79
N LEU A 37 1.19 -2.75 -21.68
CA LEU A 37 1.92 -3.26 -20.51
C LEU A 37 1.52 -2.53 -19.24
N GLY A 38 1.26 -1.24 -19.32
CA GLY A 38 0.74 -0.47 -18.19
C GLY A 38 -0.66 -0.93 -17.75
N LYS A 39 -1.53 -1.27 -18.71
CA LYS A 39 -2.84 -1.85 -18.40
C LYS A 39 -2.71 -3.21 -17.70
N GLU A 40 -1.77 -4.05 -18.13
CA GLU A 40 -1.50 -5.34 -17.48
C GLU A 40 -1.01 -5.15 -16.05
N VAL A 41 -0.10 -4.22 -15.81
CA VAL A 41 0.35 -3.90 -14.44
C VAL A 41 -0.83 -3.48 -13.57
N ASN A 42 -1.69 -2.59 -14.07
CA ASN A 42 -2.87 -2.16 -13.34
C ASN A 42 -3.83 -3.32 -13.04
N SER A 43 -4.04 -4.22 -14.01
CA SER A 43 -4.88 -5.40 -13.85
C SER A 43 -4.33 -6.35 -12.77
N LEU A 44 -3.02 -6.60 -12.77
CA LEU A 44 -2.35 -7.41 -11.76
C LEU A 44 -2.51 -6.81 -10.36
N VAL A 45 -2.30 -5.50 -10.25
CA VAL A 45 -2.43 -4.78 -8.98
C VAL A 45 -3.86 -4.80 -8.46
N GLN A 46 -4.84 -4.58 -9.31
CA GLN A 46 -6.27 -4.65 -8.93
C GLN A 46 -6.63 -6.03 -8.39
N ARG A 47 -6.17 -7.09 -9.04
CA ARG A 47 -6.40 -8.47 -8.60
C ARG A 47 -5.73 -8.75 -7.25
N PHE A 48 -4.47 -8.35 -7.09
CA PHE A 48 -3.78 -8.49 -5.81
C PHE A 48 -4.51 -7.75 -4.69
N ASN A 49 -4.90 -6.50 -4.91
CA ASN A 49 -5.59 -5.69 -3.92
C ASN A 49 -6.95 -6.28 -3.53
N ALA A 50 -7.68 -6.87 -4.48
CA ALA A 50 -8.95 -7.53 -4.22
C ALA A 50 -8.78 -8.81 -3.36
N GLU A 51 -7.72 -9.56 -3.61
CA GLU A 51 -7.42 -10.82 -2.91
C GLU A 51 -6.75 -10.61 -1.55
N ASN A 52 -6.17 -9.42 -1.31
CA ASN A 52 -5.41 -9.09 -0.11
C ASN A 52 -5.89 -7.77 0.51
N PRO A 53 -7.04 -7.76 1.20
CA PRO A 53 -7.69 -6.53 1.67
C PRO A 53 -6.88 -5.75 2.73
N ASP A 54 -5.90 -6.38 3.37
CA ASP A 54 -5.02 -5.73 4.36
C ASP A 54 -3.91 -4.90 3.71
N TYR A 55 -3.76 -5.02 2.38
CA TYR A 55 -2.74 -4.34 1.59
C TYR A 55 -3.35 -3.56 0.44
N LYS A 56 -2.74 -2.46 0.09
CA LYS A 56 -3.11 -1.67 -1.09
C LYS A 56 -1.87 -1.26 -1.86
N ILE A 57 -1.59 -1.94 -2.97
CA ILE A 57 -0.55 -1.51 -3.91
C ILE A 57 -1.08 -0.33 -4.70
N ILE A 58 -0.26 0.73 -4.79
CA ILE A 58 -0.52 1.91 -5.62
C ILE A 58 0.54 1.95 -6.72
N PRO A 59 0.20 1.55 -7.95
CA PRO A 59 1.12 1.58 -9.08
C PRO A 59 1.25 3.01 -9.60
N THR A 60 2.46 3.43 -9.87
CA THR A 60 2.75 4.74 -10.45
C THR A 60 3.76 4.61 -11.58
N TYR A 61 3.39 5.07 -12.77
CA TYR A 61 4.31 5.19 -13.90
C TYR A 61 5.30 6.32 -13.62
N LYS A 62 6.60 6.03 -13.72
CA LYS A 62 7.68 6.98 -13.40
C LYS A 62 8.56 7.31 -14.61
N GLY A 63 8.04 7.21 -15.81
CA GLY A 63 8.80 7.42 -17.03
C GLY A 63 9.48 6.15 -17.52
N ASN A 64 10.47 6.30 -18.40
CA ASN A 64 11.25 5.17 -18.89
C ASN A 64 12.13 4.55 -17.79
N TYR A 65 12.86 3.50 -18.11
CA TYR A 65 13.70 2.78 -17.12
C TYR A 65 14.77 3.67 -16.47
N GLU A 66 15.40 4.56 -17.24
CA GLU A 66 16.44 5.46 -16.72
C GLU A 66 15.86 6.54 -15.82
N GLU A 67 14.74 7.12 -16.24
CA GLU A 67 14.00 8.13 -15.46
C GLU A 67 13.50 7.54 -14.13
N SER A 68 12.90 6.35 -14.17
CA SER A 68 12.41 5.66 -12.99
C SER A 68 13.54 5.27 -12.04
N LEU A 69 14.65 4.77 -12.57
CA LEU A 69 15.85 4.44 -11.77
C LEU A 69 16.38 5.68 -11.06
N SER A 70 16.56 6.77 -11.78
CA SER A 70 17.06 8.04 -11.25
C SER A 70 16.13 8.61 -10.19
N ALA A 71 14.83 8.58 -10.44
CA ALA A 71 13.80 9.00 -9.47
C ALA A 71 13.83 8.14 -8.20
N GLY A 72 13.98 6.83 -8.34
CA GLY A 72 14.08 5.91 -7.21
C GLY A 72 15.30 6.17 -6.33
N ILE A 73 16.47 6.39 -6.93
CA ILE A 73 17.71 6.72 -6.22
C ILE A 73 17.56 8.05 -5.47
N ALA A 74 17.01 9.08 -6.13
CA ALA A 74 16.77 10.38 -5.51
C ALA A 74 15.80 10.28 -4.33
N ALA A 75 14.70 9.54 -4.50
CA ALA A 75 13.72 9.32 -3.45
C ALA A 75 14.31 8.56 -2.25
N PHE A 76 15.15 7.56 -2.51
CA PHE A 76 15.83 6.82 -1.44
C PHE A 76 16.72 7.75 -0.60
N ARG A 77 17.47 8.63 -1.22
CA ARG A 77 18.34 9.60 -0.53
C ARG A 77 17.58 10.57 0.36
N THR A 78 16.33 10.86 0.04
CA THR A 78 15.47 11.77 0.79
C THR A 78 14.50 11.06 1.74
N GLY A 79 14.59 9.74 1.86
CA GLY A 79 13.71 8.96 2.72
C GLY A 79 12.29 8.74 2.18
N ASN A 80 12.08 8.97 0.88
CA ASN A 80 10.77 8.88 0.22
C ASN A 80 10.70 7.77 -0.85
N ALA A 81 11.57 6.76 -0.73
CA ALA A 81 11.60 5.66 -1.69
C ALA A 81 10.27 4.87 -1.72
N PRO A 82 9.85 4.37 -2.90
CA PRO A 82 8.74 3.44 -2.97
C PRO A 82 9.08 2.12 -2.29
N ALA A 83 8.07 1.36 -1.89
CA ALA A 83 8.27 0.02 -1.35
C ALA A 83 8.72 -0.97 -2.43
N ILE A 84 8.24 -0.79 -3.67
CA ILE A 84 8.60 -1.61 -4.83
C ILE A 84 9.03 -0.68 -5.96
N LEU A 85 10.19 -0.99 -6.57
CA LEU A 85 10.70 -0.30 -7.74
C LEU A 85 11.02 -1.33 -8.83
N GLN A 86 10.42 -1.18 -10.01
CA GLN A 86 10.81 -1.95 -11.19
C GLN A 86 12.14 -1.42 -11.72
N VAL A 87 13.11 -2.31 -11.89
CA VAL A 87 14.45 -2.01 -12.41
C VAL A 87 14.74 -2.91 -13.59
N TYR A 88 15.29 -2.35 -14.66
CA TYR A 88 15.77 -3.13 -15.81
C TYR A 88 17.20 -3.66 -15.56
N GLU A 89 17.63 -4.61 -16.39
CA GLU A 89 18.90 -5.34 -16.18
C GLU A 89 20.13 -4.44 -16.10
N VAL A 90 20.18 -3.36 -16.88
CA VAL A 90 21.30 -2.40 -16.88
C VAL A 90 21.37 -1.64 -15.55
N GLY A 91 20.24 -1.39 -14.92
CA GLY A 91 20.16 -0.70 -13.62
C GLY A 91 20.50 -1.57 -12.42
N THR A 92 20.54 -2.90 -12.58
CA THR A 92 20.69 -3.84 -11.47
C THR A 92 21.98 -3.62 -10.69
N ALA A 93 23.12 -3.47 -11.39
CA ALA A 93 24.42 -3.25 -10.74
C ALA A 93 24.44 -1.95 -9.92
N THR A 94 23.83 -0.88 -10.46
CA THR A 94 23.70 0.41 -9.77
C THR A 94 22.87 0.28 -8.50
N MET A 95 21.76 -0.45 -8.55
CA MET A 95 20.91 -0.67 -7.40
C MET A 95 21.57 -1.51 -6.33
N MET A 96 22.30 -2.56 -6.72
CA MET A 96 23.09 -3.37 -5.80
C MET A 96 24.17 -2.55 -5.10
N ALA A 97 24.89 -1.70 -5.85
CA ALA A 97 25.93 -0.84 -5.30
C ALA A 97 25.36 0.24 -4.37
N SER A 98 24.15 0.70 -4.60
CA SER A 98 23.48 1.72 -3.77
C SER A 98 23.12 1.23 -2.37
N LYS A 99 23.03 -0.09 -2.17
CA LYS A 99 22.51 -0.74 -0.95
C LYS A 99 21.07 -0.34 -0.59
N ALA A 100 20.35 0.25 -1.54
CA ALA A 100 18.96 0.69 -1.38
C ALA A 100 17.95 -0.44 -1.52
N ILE A 101 18.39 -1.60 -2.04
CA ILE A 101 17.52 -2.74 -2.30
C ILE A 101 17.70 -3.84 -1.26
N LYS A 102 16.61 -4.53 -0.99
CA LYS A 102 16.58 -5.77 -0.24
C LYS A 102 16.35 -6.92 -1.21
N PRO A 103 17.25 -7.94 -1.26
CA PRO A 103 17.02 -9.14 -2.05
C PRO A 103 15.72 -9.85 -1.64
N VAL A 104 15.04 -10.48 -2.60
CA VAL A 104 13.78 -11.22 -2.38
C VAL A 104 13.99 -12.72 -2.16
N TYR A 105 15.20 -13.16 -1.95
CA TYR A 105 15.57 -14.55 -1.65
C TYR A 105 16.16 -14.67 -0.25
#